data_b3bd558c07aa950120596b5ce125fec4
#
_entry.id   b3bd558c07aa950120596b5ce125fec4
#
_cell.length_a   1.000
_cell.length_b   1.000
_cell.length_c   1.000
_cell.angle_alpha   90.00
_cell.angle_beta   90.00
_cell.angle_gamma   90.00
#
_symmetry.space_group_name_H-M   'P 1'
#
loop_
_entity.id
_entity.type
_entity.pdbx_description
1 polymer ?
#
loop_
_entity_poly.entity_id
_entity_poly.type
_entity_poly.pdbx_seq_one_letter_code
_entity_poly.pdbx_strand_id
1 'polypeptide(L)'
;MYSYQGHHPKALHEPWDGWIARTATLIGQVELGRQVSIWFGAVVRADNCIVRIGDFSNIQENSVLHTDAGLELNIGEYVTVGHKVMLHGCTIGDNSLIGMNAVILNRAVIGKNCIIGANALIPEGKVIPDNSVVMGSPGKIVKTLDEDGAAKIRLSALHYAEHFKNYADLKEFHF
;
A
#
# COMPACT_ATOMS: atom_id res chain seq x y z
N MET A 1 -7.29 14.22 7.13
CA MET A 1 -6.68 13.36 8.16
C MET A 1 -7.43 13.54 9.47
N TYR A 2 -7.63 12.48 10.25
CA TYR A 2 -8.43 12.50 11.47
C TYR A 2 -7.64 11.86 12.62
N SER A 3 -7.69 12.47 13.80
CA SER A 3 -7.24 11.84 15.03
C SER A 3 -8.31 10.87 15.57
N TYR A 4 -7.88 9.82 16.23
CA TYR A 4 -8.75 8.86 16.90
C TYR A 4 -8.11 8.45 18.24
N GLN A 5 -8.83 8.61 19.33
CA GLN A 5 -8.36 8.31 20.70
C GLN A 5 -6.97 8.87 21.05
N GLY A 6 -6.68 10.10 20.62
CA GLY A 6 -5.39 10.76 20.83
C GLY A 6 -4.29 10.40 19.83
N HIS A 7 -4.51 9.45 18.95
CA HIS A 7 -3.60 9.09 17.86
C HIS A 7 -3.93 9.84 16.58
N HIS A 8 -2.92 10.24 15.84
CA HIS A 8 -3.08 10.94 14.56
C HIS A 8 -2.04 10.45 13.55
N PRO A 9 -2.34 10.55 12.24
CA PRO A 9 -1.37 10.24 11.19
C PRO A 9 -0.13 11.11 11.32
N LYS A 10 1.04 10.52 11.17
CA LYS A 10 2.33 11.22 11.24
C LYS A 10 3.31 10.77 10.16
N ALA A 11 4.18 11.66 9.77
CA ALA A 11 5.36 11.36 8.98
C ALA A 11 6.48 10.83 9.88
N LEU A 12 7.31 9.92 9.35
CA LEU A 12 8.49 9.39 10.04
C LEU A 12 9.71 10.29 9.87
N HIS A 13 9.67 11.22 8.92
CA HIS A 13 10.76 12.13 8.57
C HIS A 13 10.26 13.57 8.48
N GLU A 14 11.10 14.54 8.87
CA GLU A 14 10.80 15.96 8.78
C GLU A 14 11.95 16.71 8.05
N PRO A 15 11.65 17.56 7.05
CA PRO A 15 10.33 17.79 6.49
C PRO A 15 9.84 16.57 5.70
N TRP A 16 8.52 16.32 5.73
CA TRP A 16 7.93 15.24 4.95
C TRP A 16 7.76 15.65 3.48
N ASP A 17 8.17 14.79 2.56
CA ASP A 17 8.24 15.02 1.13
C ASP A 17 7.28 14.13 0.30
N GLY A 18 6.27 13.57 0.95
CA GLY A 18 5.22 12.77 0.28
C GLY A 18 3.99 13.59 -0.11
N TRP A 19 2.93 12.91 -0.52
CA TRP A 19 1.69 13.53 -0.96
C TRP A 19 0.44 12.75 -0.57
N ILE A 20 -0.61 13.46 -0.17
CA ILE A 20 -1.92 12.89 0.17
C ILE A 20 -2.98 13.64 -0.62
N ALA A 21 -3.75 12.93 -1.44
CA ALA A 21 -4.87 13.49 -2.19
C ALA A 21 -5.92 14.07 -1.22
N ARG A 22 -6.57 15.17 -1.59
CA ARG A 22 -7.58 15.84 -0.75
C ARG A 22 -8.76 14.94 -0.37
N THR A 23 -9.10 13.97 -1.21
CA THR A 23 -10.19 13.02 -0.98
C THR A 23 -9.75 11.73 -0.28
N ALA A 24 -8.46 11.56 -0.02
CA ALA A 24 -7.98 10.44 0.77
C ALA A 24 -8.29 10.66 2.26
N THR A 25 -8.59 9.57 2.96
CA THR A 25 -8.96 9.59 4.38
C THR A 25 -7.96 8.77 5.20
N LEU A 26 -7.24 9.42 6.12
CA LEU A 26 -6.34 8.77 7.05
C LEU A 26 -6.84 8.98 8.48
N ILE A 27 -6.96 7.91 9.27
CA ILE A 27 -7.51 7.91 10.63
C ILE A 27 -6.58 7.17 11.59
N GLY A 28 -6.26 7.76 12.73
CA GLY A 28 -5.58 7.10 13.84
C GLY A 28 -4.09 6.92 13.65
N GLN A 29 -3.54 5.75 14.02
CA GLN A 29 -2.11 5.44 14.07
C GLN A 29 -1.54 5.10 12.69
N VAL A 30 -1.43 6.08 11.80
CA VAL A 30 -0.80 5.91 10.48
C VAL A 30 0.59 6.51 10.49
N GLU A 31 1.59 5.73 10.09
CA GLU A 31 2.98 6.18 9.94
C GLU A 31 3.38 6.13 8.46
N LEU A 32 3.91 7.24 7.95
CA LEU A 32 4.27 7.41 6.55
C LEU A 32 5.76 7.67 6.41
N GLY A 33 6.41 6.88 5.57
CA GLY A 33 7.79 7.06 5.13
C GLY A 33 7.95 8.24 4.15
N ARG A 34 9.17 8.40 3.62
CA ARG A 34 9.50 9.42 2.62
C ARG A 34 8.83 9.12 1.28
N GLN A 35 8.44 10.16 0.57
CA GLN A 35 7.88 10.09 -0.78
C GLN A 35 6.72 9.08 -0.93
N VAL A 36 6.01 8.81 0.18
CA VAL A 36 4.76 8.05 0.13
C VAL A 36 3.68 8.88 -0.55
N SER A 37 2.90 8.26 -1.43
CA SER A 37 1.74 8.92 -2.04
C SER A 37 0.44 8.15 -1.77
N ILE A 38 -0.59 8.87 -1.30
CA ILE A 38 -1.93 8.34 -1.01
C ILE A 38 -2.92 9.00 -1.96
N TRP A 39 -3.50 8.20 -2.84
CA TRP A 39 -4.27 8.68 -3.97
C TRP A 39 -5.76 8.86 -3.67
N PHE A 40 -6.50 9.37 -4.64
CA PHE A 40 -7.88 9.83 -4.47
C PHE A 40 -8.82 8.74 -3.95
N GLY A 41 -9.60 9.05 -2.93
CA GLY A 41 -10.57 8.13 -2.33
C GLY A 41 -9.98 6.95 -1.56
N ALA A 42 -8.65 6.85 -1.42
CA ALA A 42 -8.04 5.83 -0.58
C ALA A 42 -8.38 6.07 0.89
N VAL A 43 -8.63 4.99 1.64
CA VAL A 43 -8.94 5.02 3.07
C VAL A 43 -7.90 4.21 3.84
N VAL A 44 -7.21 4.85 4.78
CA VAL A 44 -6.28 4.21 5.71
C VAL A 44 -6.84 4.40 7.12
N ARG A 45 -7.47 3.35 7.68
CA ARG A 45 -8.11 3.39 8.99
C ARG A 45 -7.33 2.55 10.00
N ALA A 46 -6.54 3.21 10.82
CA ALA A 46 -5.67 2.65 11.85
C ALA A 46 -6.23 2.94 13.25
N ASP A 47 -7.49 2.61 13.47
CA ASP A 47 -8.23 2.84 14.71
C ASP A 47 -8.08 1.69 15.72
N ASN A 48 -7.74 0.49 15.28
CA ASN A 48 -7.53 -0.67 16.14
C ASN A 48 -6.04 -0.98 16.38
N CYS A 49 -5.21 -0.82 15.36
CA CYS A 49 -3.79 -1.04 15.42
C CYS A 49 -3.08 -0.17 14.39
N ILE A 50 -1.76 -0.10 14.46
CA ILE A 50 -0.95 0.77 13.61
C ILE A 50 -0.92 0.28 12.15
N VAL A 51 -0.90 1.24 11.20
CA VAL A 51 -0.60 1.04 9.79
C VAL A 51 0.69 1.77 9.46
N ARG A 52 1.71 1.04 8.98
CA ARG A 52 2.98 1.60 8.52
C ARG A 52 3.11 1.47 7.02
N ILE A 53 3.54 2.53 6.36
CA ILE A 53 3.78 2.58 4.91
C ILE A 53 5.21 3.07 4.70
N GLY A 54 6.06 2.20 4.17
CA GLY A 54 7.49 2.45 3.95
C GLY A 54 7.77 3.41 2.81
N ASP A 55 9.03 3.84 2.73
CA ASP A 55 9.52 4.85 1.78
C ASP A 55 9.18 4.50 0.33
N PHE A 56 8.86 5.51 -0.49
CA PHE A 56 8.57 5.41 -1.93
C PHE A 56 7.38 4.52 -2.29
N SER A 57 6.53 4.17 -1.33
CA SER A 57 5.34 3.34 -1.56
C SER A 57 4.14 4.20 -1.93
N ASN A 58 3.22 3.61 -2.71
CA ASN A 58 2.01 4.32 -3.13
C ASN A 58 0.75 3.49 -2.88
N ILE A 59 -0.32 4.17 -2.43
CA ILE A 59 -1.64 3.59 -2.20
C ILE A 59 -2.60 4.25 -3.17
N GLN A 60 -2.98 3.51 -4.20
CA GLN A 60 -3.76 4.06 -5.30
C GLN A 60 -5.26 4.17 -4.99
N GLU A 61 -6.00 4.73 -5.94
CA GLU A 61 -7.38 5.19 -5.77
C GLU A 61 -8.31 4.12 -5.22
N ASN A 62 -9.13 4.54 -4.26
CA ASN A 62 -10.18 3.74 -3.64
C ASN A 62 -9.69 2.46 -2.94
N SER A 63 -8.40 2.35 -2.65
CA SER A 63 -7.87 1.25 -1.84
C SER A 63 -8.22 1.46 -0.37
N VAL A 64 -8.45 0.37 0.35
CA VAL A 64 -8.81 0.38 1.76
C VAL A 64 -7.79 -0.43 2.56
N LEU A 65 -7.18 0.21 3.55
CA LEU A 65 -6.23 -0.35 4.49
C LEU A 65 -6.84 -0.31 5.88
N HIS A 66 -6.95 -1.46 6.54
CA HIS A 66 -7.52 -1.53 7.88
C HIS A 66 -6.83 -2.58 8.75
N THR A 67 -7.08 -2.50 10.05
CA THR A 67 -6.47 -3.36 11.07
C THR A 67 -7.51 -3.83 12.06
N ASP A 68 -7.31 -5.04 12.59
CA ASP A 68 -8.00 -5.51 13.79
C ASP A 68 -7.14 -5.29 15.03
N ALA A 69 -7.72 -5.41 16.21
CA ALA A 69 -7.01 -5.28 17.48
C ALA A 69 -5.87 -6.32 17.57
N GLY A 70 -4.65 -5.82 17.82
CA GLY A 70 -3.44 -6.64 17.90
C GLY A 70 -2.88 -7.15 16.56
N LEU A 71 -3.42 -6.69 15.43
CA LEU A 71 -2.93 -7.04 14.09
C LEU A 71 -2.49 -5.78 13.35
N GLU A 72 -1.19 -5.54 13.30
CA GLU A 72 -0.61 -4.43 12.53
C GLU A 72 -0.76 -4.66 11.02
N LEU A 73 -0.76 -3.57 10.25
CA LEU A 73 -0.60 -3.61 8.82
C LEU A 73 0.72 -2.93 8.47
N ASN A 74 1.64 -3.70 7.89
CA ASN A 74 2.97 -3.22 7.55
C ASN A 74 3.20 -3.33 6.04
N ILE A 75 3.48 -2.20 5.41
CA ILE A 75 3.85 -2.09 3.99
C ILE A 75 5.30 -1.64 3.94
N GLY A 76 6.14 -2.43 3.27
CA GLY A 76 7.55 -2.14 3.08
C GLY A 76 7.81 -0.95 2.17
N GLU A 77 9.07 -0.80 1.77
CA GLU A 77 9.52 0.25 0.87
C GLU A 77 9.28 -0.12 -0.60
N TYR A 78 9.09 0.89 -1.46
CA TYR A 78 8.88 0.72 -2.90
C TYR A 78 7.72 -0.22 -3.26
N VAL A 79 6.67 -0.25 -2.45
CA VAL A 79 5.48 -1.04 -2.70
C VAL A 79 4.47 -0.25 -3.53
N THR A 80 3.97 -0.85 -4.58
CA THR A 80 2.83 -0.32 -5.34
C THR A 80 1.56 -1.07 -4.94
N VAL A 81 0.63 -0.37 -4.28
CA VAL A 81 -0.71 -0.87 -4.00
C VAL A 81 -1.68 -0.30 -5.04
N GLY A 82 -2.12 -1.15 -5.97
CA GLY A 82 -2.97 -0.76 -7.09
C GLY A 82 -4.38 -0.32 -6.66
N HIS A 83 -5.14 0.16 -7.64
CA HIS A 83 -6.48 0.70 -7.40
C HIS A 83 -7.43 -0.32 -6.77
N LYS A 84 -8.29 0.10 -5.85
CA LYS A 84 -9.34 -0.72 -5.18
C LYS A 84 -8.80 -1.95 -4.45
N VAL A 85 -7.56 -1.95 -4.02
CA VAL A 85 -7.00 -3.04 -3.21
C VAL A 85 -7.56 -2.98 -1.80
N MET A 86 -7.82 -4.17 -1.20
CA MET A 86 -8.13 -4.32 0.22
C MET A 86 -6.95 -4.99 0.93
N LEU A 87 -6.34 -4.28 1.88
CA LEU A 87 -5.34 -4.83 2.79
C LEU A 87 -5.88 -4.81 4.22
N HIS A 88 -5.85 -5.96 4.89
CA HIS A 88 -6.38 -6.08 6.23
C HIS A 88 -5.42 -6.85 7.13
N GLY A 89 -4.81 -6.18 8.14
CA GLY A 89 -3.94 -6.76 9.15
C GLY A 89 -2.84 -7.68 8.61
N CYS A 90 -2.16 -7.28 7.53
CA CYS A 90 -1.21 -8.10 6.77
C CYS A 90 0.17 -7.44 6.67
N THR A 91 1.15 -8.17 6.18
CA THR A 91 2.49 -7.65 5.88
C THR A 91 2.80 -7.77 4.40
N ILE A 92 3.27 -6.68 3.80
CA ILE A 92 3.73 -6.62 2.41
C ILE A 92 5.22 -6.29 2.42
N GLY A 93 6.04 -7.19 1.92
CA GLY A 93 7.49 -7.02 1.80
C GLY A 93 7.88 -6.00 0.74
N ASP A 94 9.10 -5.50 0.86
CA ASP A 94 9.65 -4.45 0.01
C ASP A 94 9.55 -4.79 -1.48
N ASN A 95 9.48 -3.74 -2.30
CA ASN A 95 9.52 -3.87 -3.75
C ASN A 95 8.46 -4.83 -4.32
N SER A 96 7.24 -4.85 -3.73
CA SER A 96 6.15 -5.71 -4.19
C SER A 96 5.05 -4.91 -4.86
N LEU A 97 4.36 -5.53 -5.82
CA LEU A 97 3.23 -4.94 -6.53
C LEU A 97 1.96 -5.72 -6.20
N ILE A 98 0.99 -5.01 -5.66
CA ILE A 98 -0.35 -5.54 -5.38
C ILE A 98 -1.29 -5.05 -6.48
N GLY A 99 -1.73 -5.97 -7.31
CA GLY A 99 -2.55 -5.67 -8.47
C GLY A 99 -3.94 -5.17 -8.12
N MET A 100 -4.56 -4.46 -9.04
CA MET A 100 -5.89 -3.83 -8.88
C MET A 100 -6.92 -4.81 -8.33
N ASN A 101 -7.72 -4.36 -7.36
CA ASN A 101 -8.82 -5.11 -6.76
C ASN A 101 -8.38 -6.42 -6.07
N ALA A 102 -7.10 -6.59 -5.74
CA ALA A 102 -6.65 -7.71 -4.93
C ALA A 102 -7.10 -7.55 -3.47
N VAL A 103 -7.30 -8.68 -2.79
CA VAL A 103 -7.69 -8.74 -1.37
C VAL A 103 -6.66 -9.56 -0.62
N ILE A 104 -6.06 -8.98 0.44
CA ILE A 104 -5.08 -9.64 1.29
C ILE A 104 -5.56 -9.55 2.74
N LEU A 105 -5.79 -10.72 3.36
CA LEU A 105 -6.46 -10.84 4.65
C LEU A 105 -5.48 -10.93 5.83
N ASN A 106 -6.04 -10.97 7.04
CA ASN A 106 -5.31 -10.96 8.31
C ASN A 106 -4.15 -11.96 8.35
N ARG A 107 -3.03 -11.54 8.94
CA ARG A 107 -1.83 -12.35 9.12
C ARG A 107 -1.21 -12.91 7.85
N ALA A 108 -1.71 -12.53 6.66
CA ALA A 108 -1.03 -12.88 5.43
C ALA A 108 0.30 -12.14 5.34
N VAL A 109 1.31 -12.83 4.85
CA VAL A 109 2.67 -12.29 4.65
C VAL A 109 3.03 -12.43 3.19
N ILE A 110 3.21 -11.31 2.52
CA ILE A 110 3.76 -11.25 1.16
C ILE A 110 5.24 -10.93 1.29
N GLY A 111 6.10 -11.77 0.71
CA GLY A 111 7.54 -11.55 0.68
C GLY A 111 7.95 -10.36 -0.18
N LYS A 112 9.26 -10.18 -0.34
CA LYS A 112 9.84 -9.11 -1.19
C LYS A 112 9.76 -9.47 -2.66
N ASN A 113 9.78 -8.45 -3.52
CA ASN A 113 9.78 -8.61 -4.98
C ASN A 113 8.60 -9.46 -5.49
N CYS A 114 7.44 -9.38 -4.86
CA CYS A 114 6.28 -10.16 -5.26
C CYS A 114 5.34 -9.38 -6.18
N ILE A 115 4.66 -10.10 -7.06
CA ILE A 115 3.52 -9.59 -7.82
C ILE A 115 2.27 -10.38 -7.38
N ILE A 116 1.33 -9.70 -6.77
CA ILE A 116 -0.02 -10.21 -6.53
C ILE A 116 -0.90 -9.71 -7.67
N GLY A 117 -1.41 -10.62 -8.48
CA GLY A 117 -2.17 -10.26 -9.67
C GLY A 117 -3.50 -9.58 -9.35
N ALA A 118 -4.05 -8.88 -10.34
CA ALA A 118 -5.36 -8.24 -10.20
C ALA A 118 -6.45 -9.26 -9.84
N ASN A 119 -7.38 -8.86 -8.96
CA ASN A 119 -8.46 -9.70 -8.42
C ASN A 119 -8.00 -10.96 -7.66
N ALA A 120 -6.72 -11.05 -7.27
CA ALA A 120 -6.26 -12.18 -6.47
C ALA A 120 -6.76 -12.05 -5.02
N LEU A 121 -7.09 -13.20 -4.42
CA LEU A 121 -7.44 -13.33 -3.01
C LEU A 121 -6.32 -14.07 -2.28
N ILE A 122 -5.68 -13.42 -1.32
CA ILE A 122 -4.72 -14.04 -0.40
C ILE A 122 -5.43 -14.27 0.94
N PRO A 123 -5.74 -15.54 1.27
CA PRO A 123 -6.44 -15.89 2.50
C PRO A 123 -5.64 -15.54 3.76
N GLU A 124 -6.34 -15.50 4.88
CA GLU A 124 -5.78 -15.27 6.20
C GLU A 124 -4.61 -16.23 6.51
N GLY A 125 -3.54 -15.70 7.11
CA GLY A 125 -2.36 -16.45 7.52
C GLY A 125 -1.51 -17.01 6.37
N LYS A 126 -1.86 -16.74 5.11
CA LYS A 126 -1.09 -17.26 3.98
C LYS A 126 0.27 -16.56 3.87
N VAL A 127 1.33 -17.37 3.76
CA VAL A 127 2.68 -16.87 3.49
C VAL A 127 3.01 -17.07 2.01
N ILE A 128 3.41 -15.99 1.36
CA ILE A 128 3.90 -15.96 -0.02
C ILE A 128 5.40 -15.66 0.05
N PRO A 129 6.27 -16.56 -0.39
CA PRO A 129 7.72 -16.35 -0.36
C PRO A 129 8.15 -15.26 -1.32
N ASP A 130 9.38 -14.75 -1.11
CA ASP A 130 9.99 -13.73 -1.97
C ASP A 130 9.98 -14.14 -3.45
N ASN A 131 9.98 -13.13 -4.32
CA ASN A 131 10.05 -13.30 -5.76
C ASN A 131 8.90 -14.12 -6.38
N SER A 132 7.72 -14.12 -5.76
CA SER A 132 6.57 -14.88 -6.24
C SER A 132 5.63 -14.04 -7.10
N VAL A 133 5.14 -14.64 -8.19
CA VAL A 133 3.98 -14.13 -8.93
C VAL A 133 2.77 -14.97 -8.56
N VAL A 134 1.74 -14.33 -8.01
CA VAL A 134 0.52 -14.98 -7.50
C VAL A 134 -0.69 -14.51 -8.29
N MET A 135 -1.53 -15.44 -8.72
CA MET A 135 -2.75 -15.17 -9.47
C MET A 135 -3.93 -15.95 -8.92
N GLY A 136 -5.14 -15.41 -9.08
CA GLY A 136 -6.42 -16.12 -8.87
C GLY A 136 -7.03 -15.92 -7.49
N SER A 137 -8.22 -16.51 -7.31
CA SER A 137 -9.01 -16.47 -6.08
C SER A 137 -9.50 -17.90 -5.77
N PRO A 138 -8.90 -18.60 -4.77
CA PRO A 138 -7.76 -18.19 -3.96
C PRO A 138 -6.45 -18.11 -4.76
N GLY A 139 -5.53 -17.23 -4.32
CA GLY A 139 -4.25 -16.97 -4.99
C GLY A 139 -3.30 -18.16 -4.96
N LYS A 140 -2.72 -18.48 -6.13
CA LYS A 140 -1.71 -19.53 -6.30
C LYS A 140 -0.46 -18.95 -6.91
N ILE A 141 0.71 -19.40 -6.44
CA ILE A 141 1.99 -19.05 -7.07
C ILE A 141 2.03 -19.68 -8.45
N VAL A 142 2.19 -18.87 -9.49
CA VAL A 142 2.20 -19.31 -10.89
C VAL A 142 3.58 -19.17 -11.53
N LYS A 143 4.46 -18.35 -10.95
CA LYS A 143 5.79 -18.09 -11.49
C LYS A 143 6.70 -17.56 -10.37
N THR A 144 8.00 -17.78 -10.50
CA THR A 144 9.04 -17.05 -9.75
C THR A 144 9.52 -15.87 -10.60
N LEU A 145 9.67 -14.72 -9.97
CA LEU A 145 10.16 -13.51 -10.60
C LEU A 145 11.70 -13.51 -10.64
N ASP A 146 12.25 -13.07 -11.72
CA ASP A 146 13.68 -12.84 -11.89
C ASP A 146 14.08 -11.40 -11.50
N GLU A 147 15.37 -11.10 -11.55
CA GLU A 147 15.90 -9.78 -11.21
C GLU A 147 15.35 -8.67 -12.12
N ASP A 148 15.17 -8.94 -13.40
CA ASP A 148 14.58 -7.98 -14.35
C ASP A 148 13.13 -7.66 -13.99
N GLY A 149 12.37 -8.66 -13.57
CA GLY A 149 11.00 -8.47 -13.07
C GLY A 149 10.97 -7.65 -11.79
N ALA A 150 11.86 -7.91 -10.83
CA ALA A 150 11.98 -7.14 -9.61
C ALA A 150 12.38 -5.68 -9.88
N ALA A 151 13.30 -5.45 -10.82
CA ALA A 151 13.67 -4.10 -11.24
C ALA A 151 12.47 -3.32 -11.84
N LYS A 152 11.62 -3.99 -12.64
CA LYS A 152 10.41 -3.37 -13.21
C LYS A 152 9.38 -2.97 -12.14
N ILE A 153 9.22 -3.77 -11.08
CA ILE A 153 8.36 -3.39 -9.93
C ILE A 153 8.90 -2.11 -9.30
N ARG A 154 10.20 -2.03 -9.05
CA ARG A 154 10.83 -0.84 -8.45
C ARG A 154 10.62 0.41 -9.30
N LEU A 155 10.75 0.30 -10.61
CA LEU A 155 10.49 1.41 -11.52
C LEU A 155 9.03 1.89 -11.45
N SER A 156 8.07 0.97 -11.24
CA SER A 156 6.67 1.34 -11.00
C SER A 156 6.51 2.22 -9.76
N ALA A 157 7.09 1.82 -8.63
CA ALA A 157 7.02 2.60 -7.39
C ALA A 157 7.69 3.98 -7.54
N LEU A 158 8.88 4.03 -8.14
CA LEU A 158 9.59 5.28 -8.42
C LEU A 158 8.82 6.19 -9.38
N HIS A 159 8.11 5.63 -10.38
CA HIS A 159 7.24 6.41 -11.25
C HIS A 159 6.17 7.15 -10.43
N TYR A 160 5.53 6.50 -9.46
CA TYR A 160 4.54 7.14 -8.60
C TYR A 160 5.16 8.17 -7.65
N ALA A 161 6.37 7.95 -7.14
CA ALA A 161 7.09 8.91 -6.32
C ALA A 161 7.46 10.20 -7.08
N GLU A 162 7.66 10.13 -8.39
CA GLU A 162 7.82 11.32 -9.25
C GLU A 162 6.46 11.87 -9.72
N HIS A 163 5.52 10.98 -10.05
CA HIS A 163 4.26 11.36 -10.68
C HIS A 163 3.36 12.22 -9.78
N PHE A 164 3.31 11.94 -8.46
CA PHE A 164 2.48 12.72 -7.54
C PHE A 164 2.84 14.21 -7.50
N LYS A 165 4.08 14.57 -7.83
CA LYS A 165 4.54 15.96 -7.86
C LYS A 165 3.74 16.82 -8.84
N ASN A 166 3.23 16.20 -9.92
CA ASN A 166 2.36 16.86 -10.89
C ASN A 166 0.95 17.15 -10.33
N TYR A 167 0.60 16.55 -9.21
CA TYR A 167 -0.71 16.71 -8.56
C TYR A 167 -0.67 17.67 -7.36
N ALA A 168 0.49 18.16 -6.96
CA ALA A 168 0.64 19.07 -5.83
C ALA A 168 -0.14 20.38 -6.03
N ASP A 169 -0.23 20.86 -7.28
CA ASP A 169 -0.86 22.14 -7.65
C ASP A 169 -2.17 21.98 -8.44
N LEU A 170 -2.84 20.82 -8.31
CA LEU A 170 -4.14 20.62 -8.97
C LEU A 170 -5.13 21.70 -8.58
N LYS A 171 -5.67 22.39 -9.59
CA LYS A 171 -6.77 23.36 -9.43
C LYS A 171 -8.09 22.68 -9.69
N GLU A 172 -9.08 22.95 -8.82
CA GLU A 172 -10.45 22.55 -9.11
C GLU A 172 -10.97 23.35 -10.31
N PHE A 173 -11.59 22.64 -11.23
CA PHE A 173 -12.23 23.24 -12.40
C PHE A 173 -13.75 23.10 -12.23
N HIS A 174 -14.46 24.24 -12.30
CA HIS A 174 -15.92 24.28 -12.23
C HIS A 174 -16.45 24.59 -13.62
N PHE A 175 -17.36 23.76 -14.11
CA PHE A 175 -18.07 23.98 -15.36
C PHE A 175 -19.25 24.92 -15.17
#